data_0c72fda9098673ae43b8566837aa4999
#
_entry.id   0c72fda9098673ae43b8566837aa4999
#
_cell.length_a   1.000
_cell.length_b   1.000
_cell.length_c   1.000
_cell.angle_alpha   90.00
_cell.angle_beta   90.00
_cell.angle_gamma   90.00
#
_symmetry.space_group_name_H-M   'P 1'
#
loop_
_entity.id
_entity.type
_entity.pdbx_description
1 polymer ?
#
loop_
_entity_poly.entity_id
_entity_poly.type
_entity_poly.pdbx_seq_one_letter_code
_entity_poly.pdbx_strand_id
1 'polypeptide(L)'
;MFKIDSYDFKGKRAIIRVDFNVPLDDKGQVTDDTRIRAAIPTIRKVLDAGGSVILMSHLGRPKKNNDMKYSLGQIVPAIEKLLGKPVIFAGDCMGEKAAETARNLKPGEVMLLENLRFYAEEEGKPRGLAEDASEEEKAAAKKAVKASQKEFVERLASYADCYINDAFGTAHRAHASTALIADKFPHDKMFGYVMENELQAVDRLMLNPRRPFAAIIGGSKVSTKISILENLMEKVDSIVIGGGMSYTFAAAQGGKVGNSLCEPEMFPTALEIVKKAEERGVKLVFSPDALIADKFAEDADTRQAPVNDIPDGWMGLDIGEEGKKTFREHILGCKTILWNGPVGVFEMDKFATGSKAVAEAIAEATSKGAFSLIGGGDSVACINKFGLADKVSYVSTGGGALLEYMEGKELPGVAAIRK
;
A
#
# COMPACT_ATOMS: atom_id res chain seq x y z
N MET A 1 -22.48 10.62 5.89
CA MET A 1 -21.58 9.52 6.24
C MET A 1 -21.59 9.30 7.74
N PHE A 2 -21.90 8.09 8.18
CA PHE A 2 -21.79 7.71 9.60
C PHE A 2 -20.34 7.41 9.98
N LYS A 3 -20.01 7.70 11.24
CA LYS A 3 -18.81 7.10 11.84
C LYS A 3 -19.16 5.74 12.40
N ILE A 4 -18.26 4.78 12.28
CA ILE A 4 -18.49 3.40 12.74
C ILE A 4 -18.85 3.33 14.23
N ASP A 5 -18.30 4.23 15.06
CA ASP A 5 -18.57 4.25 16.49
C ASP A 5 -19.99 4.70 16.86
N SER A 6 -20.63 5.48 15.99
CA SER A 6 -21.97 6.03 16.23
C SER A 6 -23.09 5.31 15.48
N TYR A 7 -22.76 4.30 14.69
CA TYR A 7 -23.77 3.55 13.92
C TYR A 7 -24.41 2.44 14.75
N ASP A 8 -25.73 2.31 14.65
CA ASP A 8 -26.47 1.24 15.32
C ASP A 8 -26.48 -0.03 14.48
N PHE A 9 -25.66 -1.01 14.87
CA PHE A 9 -25.55 -2.31 14.20
C PHE A 9 -26.53 -3.36 14.73
N LYS A 10 -27.31 -3.07 15.76
CA LYS A 10 -28.20 -4.05 16.39
C LYS A 10 -29.16 -4.66 15.38
N GLY A 11 -29.10 -5.98 15.22
CA GLY A 11 -29.91 -6.74 14.28
C GLY A 11 -29.61 -6.52 12.80
N LYS A 12 -28.56 -5.77 12.45
CA LYS A 12 -28.16 -5.49 11.07
C LYS A 12 -27.08 -6.44 10.60
N ARG A 13 -27.09 -6.72 9.29
CA ARG A 13 -26.02 -7.43 8.59
C ARG A 13 -25.11 -6.40 7.94
N ALA A 14 -23.86 -6.36 8.34
CA ALA A 14 -22.86 -5.48 7.77
C ALA A 14 -21.99 -6.24 6.75
N ILE A 15 -21.95 -5.77 5.50
CA ILE A 15 -20.98 -6.26 4.52
C ILE A 15 -19.73 -5.42 4.60
N ILE A 16 -18.60 -6.06 4.90
CA ILE A 16 -17.33 -5.41 5.14
C ILE A 16 -16.32 -5.80 4.06
N ARG A 17 -15.83 -4.81 3.32
CA ARG A 17 -14.71 -5.00 2.40
C ARG A 17 -13.41 -4.92 3.20
N VAL A 18 -12.80 -6.06 3.42
CA VAL A 18 -11.51 -6.20 4.09
C VAL A 18 -10.38 -6.50 3.09
N ASP A 19 -9.14 -6.27 3.48
CA ASP A 19 -7.98 -6.66 2.68
C ASP A 19 -7.31 -7.90 3.28
N PHE A 20 -7.81 -9.06 2.90
CA PHE A 20 -7.25 -10.36 3.29
C PHE A 20 -6.35 -10.97 2.20
N ASN A 21 -5.73 -10.11 1.40
CA ASN A 21 -4.70 -10.52 0.46
C ASN A 21 -3.38 -10.80 1.20
N VAL A 22 -3.34 -11.93 1.87
CA VAL A 22 -2.23 -12.39 2.72
C VAL A 22 -1.36 -13.41 2.01
N PRO A 23 -0.07 -13.50 2.36
CA PRO A 23 0.80 -14.54 1.81
C PRO A 23 0.46 -15.91 2.37
N LEU A 24 0.50 -16.91 1.51
CA LEU A 24 0.28 -18.32 1.83
C LEU A 24 1.54 -19.12 1.53
N ASP A 25 1.79 -20.16 2.33
CA ASP A 25 2.79 -21.19 2.00
C ASP A 25 2.26 -22.19 0.97
N ASP A 26 3.09 -23.14 0.61
CA ASP A 26 2.74 -24.21 -0.36
C ASP A 26 1.60 -25.13 0.11
N LYS A 27 1.27 -25.10 1.41
CA LYS A 27 0.16 -25.84 2.01
C LYS A 27 -1.10 -25.00 2.17
N GLY A 28 -1.11 -23.75 1.68
CA GLY A 28 -2.22 -22.82 1.81
C GLY A 28 -2.37 -22.22 3.21
N GLN A 29 -1.35 -22.28 4.04
CA GLN A 29 -1.37 -21.67 5.39
C GLN A 29 -0.90 -20.22 5.32
N VAL A 30 -1.55 -19.36 6.10
CA VAL A 30 -1.19 -17.94 6.21
C VAL A 30 0.16 -17.82 6.91
N THR A 31 1.14 -17.18 6.23
CA THR A 31 2.49 -16.95 6.77
C THR A 31 2.64 -15.57 7.42
N ASP A 32 1.76 -14.64 7.09
CA ASP A 32 1.66 -13.32 7.73
C ASP A 32 0.19 -12.94 7.86
N ASP A 33 -0.30 -12.84 9.08
CA ASP A 33 -1.69 -12.55 9.44
C ASP A 33 -1.96 -11.06 9.73
N THR A 34 -0.98 -10.18 9.49
CA THR A 34 -1.05 -8.75 9.85
C THR A 34 -2.31 -8.07 9.33
N ARG A 35 -2.69 -8.33 8.07
CA ARG A 35 -3.89 -7.73 7.47
C ARG A 35 -5.19 -8.26 8.06
N ILE A 36 -5.24 -9.55 8.39
CA ILE A 36 -6.40 -10.14 9.07
C ILE A 36 -6.53 -9.52 10.46
N ARG A 37 -5.44 -9.48 11.20
CA ARG A 37 -5.39 -8.88 12.55
C ARG A 37 -5.84 -7.42 12.55
N ALA A 38 -5.44 -6.65 11.56
CA ALA A 38 -5.82 -5.23 11.42
C ALA A 38 -7.34 -5.04 11.26
N ALA A 39 -8.05 -5.97 10.62
CA ALA A 39 -9.49 -5.89 10.41
C ALA A 39 -10.33 -6.38 11.62
N ILE A 40 -9.75 -7.11 12.55
CA ILE A 40 -10.47 -7.67 13.72
C ILE A 40 -11.22 -6.60 14.51
N PRO A 41 -10.65 -5.41 14.83
CA PRO A 41 -11.38 -4.39 15.57
C PRO A 41 -12.69 -3.94 14.87
N THR A 42 -12.68 -3.76 13.56
CA THR A 42 -13.88 -3.42 12.78
C THR A 42 -14.94 -4.54 12.85
N ILE A 43 -14.52 -5.79 12.68
CA ILE A 43 -15.41 -6.96 12.77
C ILE A 43 -16.03 -7.04 14.17
N ARG A 44 -15.24 -6.95 15.22
CA ARG A 44 -15.70 -6.99 16.62
C ARG A 44 -16.67 -5.86 16.92
N LYS A 45 -16.42 -4.64 16.43
CA LYS A 45 -17.32 -3.51 16.63
C LYS A 45 -18.76 -3.82 16.19
N VAL A 46 -18.92 -4.45 15.03
CA VAL A 46 -20.24 -4.85 14.52
C VAL A 46 -20.85 -5.95 15.39
N LEU A 47 -20.07 -7.00 15.71
CA LEU A 47 -20.56 -8.15 16.49
C LEU A 47 -20.93 -7.77 17.91
N ASP A 48 -20.11 -6.99 18.59
CA ASP A 48 -20.32 -6.55 19.97
C ASP A 48 -21.53 -5.60 20.08
N ALA A 49 -21.86 -4.89 19.00
CA ALA A 49 -23.06 -4.07 18.90
C ALA A 49 -24.33 -4.84 18.48
N GLY A 50 -24.27 -6.18 18.43
CA GLY A 50 -25.41 -7.03 18.13
C GLY A 50 -25.74 -7.20 16.64
N GLY A 51 -24.80 -6.89 15.76
CA GLY A 51 -24.87 -7.15 14.32
C GLY A 51 -24.32 -8.50 13.92
N SER A 52 -24.43 -8.82 12.63
CA SER A 52 -23.74 -9.92 11.96
C SER A 52 -22.86 -9.39 10.82
N VAL A 53 -21.85 -10.16 10.44
CA VAL A 53 -20.79 -9.71 9.53
C VAL A 53 -20.71 -10.61 8.31
N ILE A 54 -20.69 -9.99 7.13
CA ILE A 54 -20.38 -10.63 5.86
C ILE A 54 -19.06 -10.05 5.36
N LEU A 55 -18.01 -10.86 5.38
CA LEU A 55 -16.68 -10.46 4.90
C LEU A 55 -16.55 -10.71 3.41
N MET A 56 -16.02 -9.75 2.70
CA MET A 56 -15.63 -9.89 1.30
C MET A 56 -14.21 -9.35 1.07
N SER A 57 -13.42 -10.10 0.33
CA SER A 57 -12.04 -9.76 0.02
C SER A 57 -11.60 -10.37 -1.31
N HIS A 58 -10.41 -9.98 -1.75
CA HIS A 58 -9.68 -10.66 -2.79
C HIS A 58 -8.45 -11.37 -2.22
N LEU A 59 -7.94 -12.33 -2.95
CA LEU A 59 -6.67 -13.01 -2.70
C LEU A 59 -5.92 -13.19 -4.02
N GLY A 60 -4.72 -12.65 -4.10
CA GLY A 60 -3.88 -12.77 -5.28
C GLY A 60 -4.46 -12.13 -6.55
N ARG A 61 -4.04 -12.68 -7.68
CA ARG A 61 -4.49 -12.25 -9.02
C ARG A 61 -4.86 -13.47 -9.88
N PRO A 62 -5.99 -14.12 -9.60
CA PRO A 62 -6.44 -15.25 -10.40
C PRO A 62 -6.70 -14.80 -11.85
N LYS A 63 -6.18 -15.58 -12.81
CA LYS A 63 -6.42 -15.34 -14.24
C LYS A 63 -7.65 -16.11 -14.75
N LYS A 64 -8.06 -17.13 -14.02
CA LYS A 64 -9.20 -18.00 -14.31
C LYS A 64 -10.18 -17.95 -13.15
N ASN A 65 -11.44 -18.11 -13.47
CA ASN A 65 -12.47 -18.34 -12.45
C ASN A 65 -12.17 -19.68 -11.74
N ASN A 66 -12.33 -19.69 -10.42
CA ASN A 66 -12.13 -20.90 -9.60
C ASN A 66 -10.69 -21.48 -9.60
N ASP A 67 -9.66 -20.65 -9.72
CA ASP A 67 -8.29 -21.09 -9.44
C ASP A 67 -8.12 -21.24 -7.91
N MET A 68 -8.34 -22.47 -7.44
CA MET A 68 -8.48 -22.81 -6.01
C MET A 68 -7.25 -22.47 -5.17
N LYS A 69 -6.08 -22.26 -5.76
CA LYS A 69 -4.91 -21.74 -5.02
C LYS A 69 -5.13 -20.33 -4.49
N TYR A 70 -6.15 -19.61 -5.00
CA TYR A 70 -6.56 -18.29 -4.54
C TYR A 70 -7.90 -18.30 -3.80
N SER A 71 -8.40 -19.48 -3.40
CA SER A 71 -9.62 -19.56 -2.60
C SER A 71 -9.44 -18.94 -1.23
N LEU A 72 -10.37 -18.11 -0.79
CA LEU A 72 -10.42 -17.55 0.57
C LEU A 72 -10.77 -18.63 1.62
N GLY A 73 -11.27 -19.79 1.20
CA GLY A 73 -11.48 -20.91 2.11
C GLY A 73 -10.22 -21.32 2.88
N GLN A 74 -9.03 -21.14 2.29
CA GLN A 74 -7.75 -21.47 2.90
C GLN A 74 -7.43 -20.61 4.13
N ILE A 75 -7.91 -19.38 4.19
CA ILE A 75 -7.62 -18.45 5.29
C ILE A 75 -8.64 -18.48 6.43
N VAL A 76 -9.73 -19.23 6.29
CA VAL A 76 -10.78 -19.37 7.33
C VAL A 76 -10.19 -19.76 8.69
N PRO A 77 -9.31 -20.77 8.80
CA PRO A 77 -8.73 -21.14 10.10
C PRO A 77 -7.96 -19.99 10.77
N ALA A 78 -7.25 -19.18 9.99
CA ALA A 78 -6.52 -18.01 10.52
C ALA A 78 -7.49 -16.93 11.04
N ILE A 79 -8.58 -16.68 10.32
CA ILE A 79 -9.62 -15.72 10.75
C ILE A 79 -10.27 -16.22 12.04
N GLU A 80 -10.69 -17.47 12.10
CA GLU A 80 -11.33 -18.08 13.28
C GLU A 80 -10.43 -18.01 14.51
N LYS A 81 -9.15 -18.32 14.34
CA LYS A 81 -8.15 -18.23 15.41
C LYS A 81 -8.04 -16.82 16.00
N LEU A 82 -7.99 -15.80 15.14
CA LEU A 82 -7.84 -14.41 15.56
C LEU A 82 -9.14 -13.83 16.13
N LEU A 83 -10.26 -14.22 15.55
CA LEU A 83 -11.57 -13.76 15.96
C LEU A 83 -12.09 -14.48 17.20
N GLY A 84 -11.66 -15.72 17.42
CA GLY A 84 -12.15 -16.59 18.49
C GLY A 84 -13.58 -17.07 18.27
N LYS A 85 -14.04 -17.10 17.01
CA LYS A 85 -15.40 -17.50 16.62
C LYS A 85 -15.38 -18.27 15.30
N PRO A 86 -16.35 -19.18 15.07
CA PRO A 86 -16.53 -19.83 13.78
C PRO A 86 -16.82 -18.82 12.66
N VAL A 87 -16.37 -19.13 11.45
CA VAL A 87 -16.64 -18.36 10.24
C VAL A 87 -17.31 -19.27 9.21
N ILE A 88 -18.48 -18.88 8.76
CA ILE A 88 -19.24 -19.63 7.75
C ILE A 88 -18.67 -19.27 6.37
N PHE A 89 -18.03 -20.23 5.73
CA PHE A 89 -17.49 -20.01 4.38
C PHE A 89 -18.58 -20.30 3.34
N ALA A 90 -18.93 -19.28 2.55
CA ALA A 90 -20.00 -19.39 1.56
C ALA A 90 -19.62 -20.22 0.32
N GLY A 91 -18.34 -20.29 -0.01
CA GLY A 91 -17.80 -21.00 -1.16
C GLY A 91 -18.08 -20.33 -2.51
N ASP A 92 -18.81 -19.21 -2.51
CA ASP A 92 -19.12 -18.40 -3.70
C ASP A 92 -19.47 -16.96 -3.30
N CYS A 93 -19.52 -16.06 -4.29
CA CYS A 93 -20.00 -14.68 -4.11
C CYS A 93 -21.45 -14.48 -4.59
N MET A 94 -21.87 -15.19 -5.63
CA MET A 94 -23.11 -14.91 -6.39
C MET A 94 -24.19 -15.98 -6.25
N GLY A 95 -23.81 -17.22 -5.93
CA GLY A 95 -24.70 -18.37 -5.94
C GLY A 95 -25.82 -18.29 -4.91
N GLU A 96 -26.88 -19.09 -5.12
CA GLU A 96 -28.04 -19.10 -4.23
C GLU A 96 -27.69 -19.55 -2.81
N LYS A 97 -26.72 -20.47 -2.66
CA LYS A 97 -26.20 -20.88 -1.35
C LYS A 97 -25.62 -19.71 -0.56
N ALA A 98 -24.85 -18.82 -1.22
CA ALA A 98 -24.33 -17.62 -0.58
C ALA A 98 -25.45 -16.67 -0.15
N ALA A 99 -26.45 -16.47 -1.00
CA ALA A 99 -27.62 -15.65 -0.70
C ALA A 99 -28.46 -16.21 0.46
N GLU A 100 -28.69 -17.53 0.47
CA GLU A 100 -29.42 -18.19 1.55
C GLU A 100 -28.66 -18.11 2.88
N THR A 101 -27.34 -18.34 2.86
CA THR A 101 -26.50 -18.19 4.05
C THR A 101 -26.57 -16.77 4.60
N ALA A 102 -26.51 -15.75 3.73
CA ALA A 102 -26.61 -14.36 4.14
C ALA A 102 -27.99 -14.01 4.74
N ARG A 103 -29.09 -14.53 4.15
CA ARG A 103 -30.45 -14.34 4.68
C ARG A 103 -30.65 -14.94 6.06
N ASN A 104 -30.00 -16.08 6.32
CA ASN A 104 -30.15 -16.84 7.57
C ASN A 104 -29.11 -16.46 8.63
N LEU A 105 -28.20 -15.54 8.33
CA LEU A 105 -27.15 -15.12 9.23
C LEU A 105 -27.71 -14.45 10.50
N LYS A 106 -27.34 -14.96 11.65
CA LYS A 106 -27.84 -14.48 12.95
C LYS A 106 -26.91 -13.43 13.55
N PRO A 107 -27.41 -12.55 14.43
CA PRO A 107 -26.56 -11.66 15.21
C PRO A 107 -25.41 -12.40 15.89
N GLY A 108 -24.21 -11.86 15.80
CA GLY A 108 -22.99 -12.47 16.33
C GLY A 108 -22.29 -13.49 15.42
N GLU A 109 -22.91 -13.86 14.29
CA GLU A 109 -22.31 -14.74 13.29
C GLU A 109 -21.48 -13.98 12.25
N VAL A 110 -20.50 -14.68 11.68
CA VAL A 110 -19.60 -14.19 10.65
C VAL A 110 -19.61 -15.12 9.45
N MET A 111 -19.81 -14.54 8.27
CA MET A 111 -19.75 -15.23 6.99
C MET A 111 -18.60 -14.64 6.16
N LEU A 112 -17.90 -15.48 5.41
CA LEU A 112 -16.89 -15.09 4.42
C LEU A 112 -17.33 -15.53 3.03
N LEU A 113 -17.39 -14.58 2.09
CA LEU A 113 -17.60 -14.87 0.68
C LEU A 113 -16.33 -15.46 0.06
N GLU A 114 -16.43 -16.08 -1.10
CA GLU A 114 -15.29 -16.52 -1.88
C GLU A 114 -14.54 -15.31 -2.50
N ASN A 115 -13.37 -15.55 -3.03
CA ASN A 115 -12.51 -14.54 -3.65
C ASN A 115 -13.27 -13.73 -4.71
N LEU A 116 -13.46 -12.44 -4.44
CA LEU A 116 -14.14 -11.51 -5.35
C LEU A 116 -13.54 -11.50 -6.76
N ARG A 117 -12.22 -11.70 -6.86
CA ARG A 117 -11.51 -11.73 -8.15
C ARG A 117 -11.68 -13.03 -8.94
N PHE A 118 -12.44 -14.00 -8.44
CA PHE A 118 -12.92 -15.07 -9.29
C PHE A 118 -13.92 -14.56 -10.33
N TYR A 119 -14.53 -13.41 -10.06
CA TYR A 119 -15.45 -12.72 -10.97
C TYR A 119 -14.76 -11.56 -11.68
N ALA A 120 -14.82 -11.54 -13.02
CA ALA A 120 -14.33 -10.43 -13.85
C ALA A 120 -15.04 -9.12 -13.54
N GLU A 121 -16.27 -9.23 -13.07
CA GLU A 121 -17.16 -8.16 -12.64
C GLU A 121 -16.59 -7.37 -11.46
N GLU A 122 -15.78 -7.97 -10.59
CA GLU A 122 -15.12 -7.23 -9.50
C GLU A 122 -14.26 -6.10 -10.05
N GLU A 123 -13.44 -6.39 -11.06
CA GLU A 123 -12.57 -5.39 -11.68
C GLU A 123 -13.26 -4.63 -12.81
N GLY A 124 -14.38 -5.15 -13.35
CA GLY A 124 -15.08 -4.60 -14.50
C GLY A 124 -14.24 -4.65 -15.78
N LYS A 125 -13.37 -5.64 -15.89
CA LYS A 125 -12.47 -5.87 -17.03
C LYS A 125 -12.75 -7.23 -17.65
N PRO A 126 -12.91 -7.32 -18.99
CA PRO A 126 -13.11 -8.59 -19.65
C PRO A 126 -11.89 -9.48 -19.49
N ARG A 127 -12.13 -10.79 -19.47
CA ARG A 127 -11.09 -11.85 -19.42
C ARG A 127 -11.21 -12.79 -20.60
N GLY A 128 -10.12 -13.46 -20.94
CA GLY A 128 -10.11 -14.52 -21.97
C GLY A 128 -10.25 -14.01 -23.40
N LEU A 129 -10.04 -12.72 -23.66
CA LEU A 129 -9.93 -12.20 -25.02
C LEU A 129 -8.65 -12.71 -25.68
N ALA A 130 -8.75 -13.03 -26.98
CA ALA A 130 -7.58 -13.36 -27.79
C ALA A 130 -6.64 -12.14 -27.88
N GLU A 131 -5.33 -12.38 -27.98
CA GLU A 131 -4.33 -11.30 -28.07
C GLU A 131 -4.54 -10.43 -29.32
N ASP A 132 -5.04 -11.03 -30.39
CA ASP A 132 -5.36 -10.41 -31.70
C ASP A 132 -6.81 -9.94 -31.82
N ALA A 133 -7.58 -9.92 -30.72
CA ALA A 133 -8.96 -9.44 -30.74
C ALA A 133 -9.06 -8.01 -31.29
N SER A 134 -10.04 -7.79 -32.15
CA SER A 134 -10.32 -6.47 -32.74
C SER A 134 -10.75 -5.46 -31.68
N GLU A 135 -10.64 -4.16 -31.99
CA GLU A 135 -11.12 -3.11 -31.09
C GLU A 135 -12.63 -3.19 -30.87
N GLU A 136 -13.39 -3.67 -31.86
CA GLU A 136 -14.83 -3.89 -31.74
C GLU A 136 -15.14 -5.04 -30.75
N GLU A 137 -14.42 -6.15 -30.83
CA GLU A 137 -14.54 -7.28 -29.90
C GLU A 137 -14.15 -6.88 -28.48
N LYS A 138 -13.07 -6.11 -28.31
CA LYS A 138 -12.66 -5.56 -27.01
C LYS A 138 -13.72 -4.62 -26.43
N ALA A 139 -14.29 -3.74 -27.25
CA ALA A 139 -15.34 -2.82 -26.82
C ALA A 139 -16.63 -3.56 -26.44
N ALA A 140 -17.05 -4.55 -27.21
CA ALA A 140 -18.22 -5.38 -26.92
C ALA A 140 -18.03 -6.17 -25.62
N ALA A 141 -16.88 -6.79 -25.42
CA ALA A 141 -16.55 -7.51 -24.18
C ALA A 141 -16.53 -6.59 -22.97
N LYS A 142 -15.97 -5.38 -23.10
CA LYS A 142 -15.99 -4.36 -22.04
C LYS A 142 -17.40 -3.93 -21.68
N LYS A 143 -18.26 -3.73 -22.67
CA LYS A 143 -19.68 -3.38 -22.47
C LYS A 143 -20.42 -4.51 -21.74
N ALA A 144 -20.19 -5.77 -22.13
CA ALA A 144 -20.81 -6.94 -21.52
C ALA A 144 -20.42 -7.08 -20.06
N VAL A 145 -19.12 -7.01 -19.71
CA VAL A 145 -18.67 -7.12 -18.32
C VAL A 145 -19.16 -5.94 -17.47
N LYS A 146 -19.30 -4.75 -18.04
CA LYS A 146 -19.89 -3.60 -17.33
C LYS A 146 -21.38 -3.78 -17.04
N ALA A 147 -22.12 -4.46 -17.90
CA ALA A 147 -23.52 -4.80 -17.65
C ALA A 147 -23.64 -5.84 -16.51
N SER A 148 -22.89 -6.94 -16.59
CA SER A 148 -22.89 -7.97 -15.54
C SER A 148 -22.29 -7.48 -14.21
N GLN A 149 -21.38 -6.48 -14.24
CA GLN A 149 -20.88 -5.84 -13.04
C GLN A 149 -21.98 -5.19 -12.21
N LYS A 150 -22.99 -4.62 -12.84
CA LYS A 150 -24.14 -4.05 -12.11
C LYS A 150 -24.91 -5.13 -11.35
N GLU A 151 -25.16 -6.27 -11.96
CA GLU A 151 -25.82 -7.41 -11.32
C GLU A 151 -24.98 -7.95 -10.17
N PHE A 152 -23.67 -8.03 -10.35
CA PHE A 152 -22.72 -8.43 -9.30
C PHE A 152 -22.81 -7.50 -8.08
N VAL A 153 -22.77 -6.18 -8.31
CA VAL A 153 -22.92 -5.18 -7.25
C VAL A 153 -24.27 -5.31 -6.54
N GLU A 154 -25.37 -5.46 -7.29
CA GLU A 154 -26.72 -5.62 -6.73
C GLU A 154 -26.82 -6.89 -5.88
N ARG A 155 -26.24 -7.98 -6.34
CA ARG A 155 -26.23 -9.24 -5.60
C ARG A 155 -25.47 -9.11 -4.28
N LEU A 156 -24.24 -8.56 -4.31
CA LEU A 156 -23.48 -8.32 -3.08
C LEU A 156 -24.22 -7.40 -2.11
N ALA A 157 -24.78 -6.30 -2.60
CA ALA A 157 -25.52 -5.36 -1.77
C ALA A 157 -26.78 -5.97 -1.15
N SER A 158 -27.44 -6.91 -1.84
CA SER A 158 -28.64 -7.58 -1.35
C SER A 158 -28.43 -8.43 -0.09
N TYR A 159 -27.18 -8.75 0.24
CA TYR A 159 -26.84 -9.55 1.42
C TYR A 159 -26.90 -8.77 2.73
N ALA A 160 -26.82 -7.44 2.69
CA ALA A 160 -26.56 -6.64 3.88
C ALA A 160 -27.46 -5.41 4.00
N ASP A 161 -27.51 -4.87 5.20
CA ASP A 161 -28.26 -3.68 5.56
C ASP A 161 -27.34 -2.42 5.59
N CYS A 162 -26.02 -2.61 5.71
CA CYS A 162 -25.02 -1.53 5.66
C CYS A 162 -23.69 -2.01 5.07
N TYR A 163 -22.92 -1.05 4.57
CA TYR A 163 -21.62 -1.29 3.92
C TYR A 163 -20.47 -0.60 4.67
N ILE A 164 -19.40 -1.34 4.93
CA ILE A 164 -18.18 -0.85 5.54
C ILE A 164 -17.01 -1.08 4.58
N ASN A 165 -16.32 -0.01 4.21
CA ASN A 165 -15.03 -0.12 3.51
C ASN A 165 -13.88 -0.08 4.53
N ASP A 166 -13.15 -1.19 4.64
CA ASP A 166 -12.03 -1.36 5.57
C ASP A 166 -10.75 -1.83 4.86
N ALA A 167 -10.62 -1.50 3.57
CA ALA A 167 -9.54 -1.95 2.70
C ALA A 167 -8.84 -0.78 1.99
N PHE A 168 -7.97 -0.07 2.70
CA PHE A 168 -7.26 1.08 2.14
C PHE A 168 -6.37 0.71 0.96
N GLY A 169 -5.69 -0.44 1.00
CA GLY A 169 -4.81 -0.92 -0.08
C GLY A 169 -5.49 -1.08 -1.45
N THR A 170 -6.82 -1.18 -1.48
CA THR A 170 -7.61 -1.27 -2.73
C THR A 170 -8.45 -0.03 -3.03
N ALA A 171 -8.37 1.00 -2.19
CA ALA A 171 -9.20 2.20 -2.30
C ALA A 171 -8.93 3.04 -3.56
N HIS A 172 -7.76 2.88 -4.18
CA HIS A 172 -7.37 3.53 -5.44
C HIS A 172 -8.05 2.92 -6.69
N ARG A 173 -8.83 1.85 -6.53
CA ARG A 173 -9.50 1.14 -7.63
C ARG A 173 -11.01 1.27 -7.54
N ALA A 174 -11.64 1.66 -8.65
CA ALA A 174 -13.10 1.73 -8.77
C ALA A 174 -13.70 0.33 -9.04
N HIS A 175 -13.41 -0.63 -8.17
CA HIS A 175 -13.95 -1.98 -8.27
C HIS A 175 -15.37 -2.08 -7.71
N ALA A 176 -16.05 -3.20 -8.02
CA ALA A 176 -17.42 -3.44 -7.56
C ALA A 176 -17.52 -3.36 -6.04
N SER A 177 -16.65 -4.05 -5.31
CA SER A 177 -16.70 -4.14 -3.84
C SER A 177 -16.09 -2.95 -3.10
N THR A 178 -15.27 -2.12 -3.75
CA THR A 178 -14.57 -1.01 -3.11
C THR A 178 -15.22 0.35 -3.35
N ALA A 179 -15.92 0.52 -4.47
CA ALA A 179 -16.51 1.79 -4.85
C ALA A 179 -17.98 1.66 -5.27
N LEU A 180 -18.29 0.81 -6.26
CA LEU A 180 -19.61 0.79 -6.86
C LEU A 180 -20.71 0.33 -5.89
N ILE A 181 -20.40 -0.58 -4.98
CA ILE A 181 -21.35 -1.09 -3.98
C ILE A 181 -21.83 0.02 -3.04
N ALA A 182 -21.01 1.04 -2.78
CA ALA A 182 -21.37 2.14 -1.87
C ALA A 182 -22.61 2.92 -2.34
N ASP A 183 -22.86 2.97 -3.65
CA ASP A 183 -24.05 3.62 -4.22
C ASP A 183 -25.36 2.91 -3.85
N LYS A 184 -25.28 1.62 -3.45
CA LYS A 184 -26.44 0.84 -2.99
C LYS A 184 -26.80 1.08 -1.52
N PHE A 185 -25.94 1.80 -0.81
CA PHE A 185 -26.11 2.18 0.59
C PHE A 185 -26.00 3.70 0.75
N PRO A 186 -26.95 4.50 0.25
CA PRO A 186 -26.82 5.95 0.19
C PRO A 186 -26.64 6.58 1.57
N HIS A 187 -27.18 5.95 2.62
CA HIS A 187 -27.10 6.46 4.00
C HIS A 187 -26.33 5.53 4.93
N ASP A 188 -26.36 4.23 4.68
CA ASP A 188 -25.82 3.19 5.57
C ASP A 188 -24.45 2.70 5.10
N LYS A 189 -23.53 3.65 4.89
CA LYS A 189 -22.14 3.38 4.47
C LYS A 189 -21.14 4.15 5.32
N MET A 190 -20.00 3.52 5.61
CA MET A 190 -18.98 4.10 6.48
C MET A 190 -17.61 3.49 6.23
N PHE A 191 -16.57 4.11 6.76
CA PHE A 191 -15.25 3.52 6.86
C PHE A 191 -15.16 2.60 8.08
N GLY A 192 -14.38 1.51 7.95
CA GLY A 192 -13.87 0.77 9.10
C GLY A 192 -12.63 1.42 9.71
N TYR A 193 -12.15 0.87 10.81
CA TYR A 193 -11.02 1.45 11.55
C TYR A 193 -9.71 1.45 10.76
N VAL A 194 -9.46 0.43 9.92
CA VAL A 194 -8.26 0.42 9.06
C VAL A 194 -8.27 1.62 8.11
N MET A 195 -9.42 1.85 7.44
CA MET A 195 -9.58 3.00 6.54
C MET A 195 -9.46 4.32 7.28
N GLU A 196 -10.13 4.48 8.42
CA GLU A 196 -10.07 5.72 9.21
C GLU A 196 -8.65 6.02 9.68
N ASN A 197 -7.94 5.02 10.21
CA ASN A 197 -6.57 5.17 10.69
C ASN A 197 -5.60 5.54 9.55
N GLU A 198 -5.72 4.88 8.40
CA GLU A 198 -4.91 5.20 7.21
C GLU A 198 -5.16 6.64 6.74
N LEU A 199 -6.43 7.03 6.60
CA LEU A 199 -6.79 8.38 6.17
C LEU A 199 -6.31 9.44 7.18
N GLN A 200 -6.51 9.22 8.49
CA GLN A 200 -6.04 10.14 9.52
C GLN A 200 -4.51 10.29 9.52
N ALA A 201 -3.78 9.18 9.36
CA ALA A 201 -2.33 9.20 9.31
C ALA A 201 -1.81 10.00 8.11
N VAL A 202 -2.40 9.78 6.93
CA VAL A 202 -2.00 10.48 5.70
C VAL A 202 -2.46 11.93 5.72
N ASP A 203 -3.66 12.23 6.19
CA ASP A 203 -4.17 13.60 6.33
C ASP A 203 -3.30 14.42 7.30
N ARG A 204 -2.85 13.81 8.39
CA ARG A 204 -1.90 14.45 9.32
C ARG A 204 -0.59 14.85 8.65
N LEU A 205 -0.14 14.02 7.70
CA LEU A 205 1.06 14.27 6.92
C LEU A 205 0.85 15.35 5.84
N MET A 206 -0.28 15.30 5.15
CA MET A 206 -0.52 16.07 3.94
C MET A 206 -1.21 17.42 4.17
N LEU A 207 -2.05 17.54 5.18
CA LEU A 207 -2.85 18.75 5.41
C LEU A 207 -2.20 19.72 6.40
N ASN A 208 -1.73 19.23 7.53
CA ASN A 208 -1.18 20.09 8.60
C ASN A 208 0.05 19.43 9.26
N PRO A 209 1.15 19.22 8.53
CA PRO A 209 2.34 18.62 9.11
C PRO A 209 3.01 19.60 10.09
N ARG A 210 3.52 19.09 11.21
CA ARG A 210 4.45 19.85 12.04
C ARG A 210 5.79 19.95 11.34
N ARG A 211 6.35 21.15 11.29
CA ARG A 211 7.60 21.40 10.57
C ARG A 211 8.82 21.41 11.52
N PRO A 212 10.03 21.04 11.04
CA PRO A 212 10.36 20.65 9.69
C PRO A 212 9.74 19.31 9.28
N PHE A 213 9.29 19.21 8.02
CA PHE A 213 8.78 18.00 7.42
C PHE A 213 9.75 17.47 6.35
N ALA A 214 10.27 16.26 6.53
CA ALA A 214 11.11 15.57 5.57
C ALA A 214 10.40 14.36 4.96
N ALA A 215 10.49 14.23 3.64
CA ALA A 215 10.18 12.99 2.94
C ALA A 215 11.48 12.27 2.58
N ILE A 216 11.59 10.99 2.92
CA ILE A 216 12.71 10.13 2.52
C ILE A 216 12.19 9.28 1.37
N ILE A 217 12.69 9.54 0.18
CA ILE A 217 12.25 8.87 -1.05
C ILE A 217 13.42 8.07 -1.59
N GLY A 218 13.26 6.76 -1.57
CA GLY A 218 14.20 5.81 -2.15
C GLY A 218 13.57 5.04 -3.31
N GLY A 219 14.35 4.12 -3.83
CA GLY A 219 13.93 3.26 -4.93
C GLY A 219 14.95 3.24 -6.06
N SER A 220 14.67 2.42 -7.08
CA SER A 220 15.62 2.16 -8.16
C SER A 220 15.62 3.24 -9.24
N LYS A 221 14.45 3.85 -9.54
CA LYS A 221 14.25 4.66 -10.74
C LYS A 221 13.57 5.99 -10.47
N VAL A 222 14.10 7.08 -11.04
CA VAL A 222 13.48 8.41 -11.05
C VAL A 222 12.14 8.39 -11.77
N SER A 223 12.07 7.72 -12.94
CA SER A 223 10.87 7.63 -13.77
C SER A 223 9.63 7.14 -13.02
N THR A 224 9.80 6.33 -11.99
CA THR A 224 8.69 5.80 -11.18
C THR A 224 8.29 6.70 -10.01
N LYS A 225 9.04 7.78 -9.75
CA LYS A 225 8.87 8.63 -8.57
C LYS A 225 8.56 10.11 -8.90
N ILE A 226 8.48 10.48 -10.17
CA ILE A 226 8.31 11.89 -10.59
C ILE A 226 7.08 12.51 -9.94
N SER A 227 5.91 11.88 -10.10
CA SER A 227 4.64 12.44 -9.61
C SER A 227 4.64 12.63 -8.09
N ILE A 228 5.20 11.68 -7.34
CA ILE A 228 5.28 11.80 -5.88
C ILE A 228 6.27 12.88 -5.46
N LEU A 229 7.43 12.99 -6.13
CA LEU A 229 8.41 14.04 -5.84
C LEU A 229 7.81 15.43 -6.09
N GLU A 230 7.16 15.64 -7.22
CA GLU A 230 6.53 16.92 -7.57
C GLU A 230 5.42 17.32 -6.59
N ASN A 231 4.56 16.38 -6.22
CA ASN A 231 3.48 16.66 -5.26
C ASN A 231 4.02 16.92 -3.85
N LEU A 232 5.03 16.17 -3.41
CA LEU A 232 5.65 16.37 -2.11
C LEU A 232 6.40 17.71 -1.98
N MET A 233 6.99 18.21 -3.06
CA MET A 233 7.66 19.53 -3.05
C MET A 233 6.75 20.69 -2.62
N GLU A 234 5.44 20.53 -2.73
CA GLU A 234 4.47 21.53 -2.26
C GLU A 234 4.18 21.42 -0.73
N LYS A 235 4.60 20.33 -0.12
CA LYS A 235 4.21 19.96 1.25
C LYS A 235 5.38 19.92 2.23
N VAL A 236 6.58 19.56 1.75
CA VAL A 236 7.74 19.27 2.59
C VAL A 236 8.73 20.43 2.65
N ASP A 237 9.57 20.45 3.68
CA ASP A 237 10.72 21.35 3.79
C ASP A 237 11.97 20.72 3.17
N SER A 238 12.02 19.41 3.11
CA SER A 238 13.16 18.68 2.52
C SER A 238 12.76 17.32 1.97
N ILE A 239 13.54 16.85 0.99
CA ILE A 239 13.45 15.49 0.45
C ILE A 239 14.83 14.85 0.55
N VAL A 240 14.92 13.76 1.28
CA VAL A 240 16.10 12.89 1.32
C VAL A 240 15.97 11.89 0.18
N ILE A 241 16.91 11.90 -0.74
CA ILE A 241 16.90 11.03 -1.93
C ILE A 241 17.94 9.93 -1.77
N GLY A 242 17.49 8.69 -1.83
CA GLY A 242 18.32 7.50 -1.72
C GLY A 242 17.99 6.42 -2.74
N GLY A 243 18.68 5.29 -2.63
CA GLY A 243 18.51 4.17 -3.55
C GLY A 243 19.13 4.41 -4.93
N GLY A 244 18.82 3.53 -5.89
CA GLY A 244 19.39 3.59 -7.25
C GLY A 244 19.11 4.89 -7.99
N MET A 245 17.98 5.54 -7.72
CA MET A 245 17.64 6.83 -8.34
C MET A 245 18.61 7.95 -8.00
N SER A 246 19.33 7.87 -6.88
CA SER A 246 20.32 8.88 -6.49
C SER A 246 21.50 8.94 -7.47
N TYR A 247 21.84 7.82 -8.10
CA TYR A 247 22.91 7.78 -9.12
C TYR A 247 22.49 8.46 -10.42
N THR A 248 21.21 8.41 -10.78
CA THR A 248 20.68 9.19 -11.91
C THR A 248 20.81 10.68 -11.64
N PHE A 249 20.52 11.16 -10.43
CA PHE A 249 20.73 12.56 -10.04
C PHE A 249 22.21 12.94 -10.07
N ALA A 250 23.09 12.10 -9.53
CA ALA A 250 24.53 12.36 -9.53
C ALA A 250 25.10 12.44 -10.96
N ALA A 251 24.72 11.52 -11.83
CA ALA A 251 25.16 11.52 -13.23
C ALA A 251 24.59 12.70 -14.01
N ALA A 252 23.33 13.07 -13.80
CA ALA A 252 22.72 14.25 -14.42
C ALA A 252 23.44 15.55 -14.07
N GLN A 253 24.08 15.62 -12.89
CA GLN A 253 24.90 16.73 -12.43
C GLN A 253 26.37 16.62 -12.84
N GLY A 254 26.72 15.70 -13.73
CA GLY A 254 28.05 15.52 -14.27
C GLY A 254 28.95 14.56 -13.51
N GLY A 255 28.45 13.86 -12.50
CA GLY A 255 29.17 12.84 -11.73
C GLY A 255 29.39 11.55 -12.52
N LYS A 256 30.38 10.77 -12.08
CA LYS A 256 30.67 9.43 -12.58
C LYS A 256 30.06 8.41 -11.63
N VAL A 257 29.23 7.52 -12.16
CA VAL A 257 28.48 6.52 -11.35
C VAL A 257 28.84 5.07 -11.69
N GLY A 258 29.88 4.86 -12.52
CA GLY A 258 30.34 3.52 -12.90
C GLY A 258 29.23 2.68 -13.50
N ASN A 259 29.09 1.45 -13.01
CA ASN A 259 28.04 0.51 -13.45
C ASN A 259 26.76 0.61 -12.59
N SER A 260 26.61 1.67 -11.81
CA SER A 260 25.41 1.88 -10.99
C SER A 260 24.15 1.97 -11.85
N LEU A 261 23.03 1.58 -11.29
CA LEU A 261 21.73 1.76 -11.94
C LEU A 261 21.52 3.25 -12.25
N CYS A 262 21.25 3.55 -13.51
CA CYS A 262 21.12 4.92 -14.00
C CYS A 262 20.14 4.97 -15.17
N GLU A 263 19.35 6.06 -15.26
CA GLU A 263 18.42 6.35 -16.34
C GLU A 263 18.89 7.61 -17.10
N PRO A 264 19.77 7.50 -18.12
CA PRO A 264 20.27 8.67 -18.84
C PRO A 264 19.18 9.50 -19.50
N GLU A 265 18.10 8.87 -19.96
CA GLU A 265 16.92 9.52 -20.54
C GLU A 265 16.19 10.42 -19.53
N MET A 266 16.41 10.21 -18.23
CA MET A 266 15.81 10.99 -17.16
C MET A 266 16.68 12.16 -16.67
N PHE A 267 17.87 12.39 -17.22
CA PHE A 267 18.72 13.49 -16.81
C PHE A 267 18.05 14.86 -16.91
N PRO A 268 17.36 15.22 -18.00
CA PRO A 268 16.65 16.50 -18.06
C PRO A 268 15.60 16.63 -16.96
N THR A 269 14.85 15.56 -16.67
CA THR A 269 13.84 15.53 -15.63
C THR A 269 14.46 15.65 -14.23
N ALA A 270 15.56 14.94 -13.98
CA ALA A 270 16.28 15.02 -12.70
C ALA A 270 16.79 16.45 -12.43
N LEU A 271 17.37 17.11 -13.44
CA LEU A 271 17.81 18.51 -13.33
C LEU A 271 16.64 19.47 -13.12
N GLU A 272 15.50 19.23 -13.77
CA GLU A 272 14.29 20.02 -13.56
C GLU A 272 13.74 19.87 -12.13
N ILE A 273 13.79 18.66 -11.57
CA ILE A 273 13.40 18.41 -10.18
C ILE A 273 14.29 19.19 -9.22
N VAL A 274 15.61 19.20 -9.44
CA VAL A 274 16.57 19.97 -8.63
C VAL A 274 16.24 21.46 -8.69
N LYS A 275 16.02 21.99 -9.89
CA LYS A 275 15.65 23.39 -10.11
C LYS A 275 14.34 23.77 -9.42
N LYS A 276 13.30 22.95 -9.59
CA LYS A 276 11.99 23.16 -8.92
C LYS A 276 12.11 23.16 -7.40
N ALA A 277 12.93 22.26 -6.85
CA ALA A 277 13.17 22.22 -5.40
C ALA A 277 13.83 23.52 -4.90
N GLU A 278 14.85 24.04 -5.61
CA GLU A 278 15.48 25.31 -5.28
C GLU A 278 14.51 26.49 -5.35
N GLU A 279 13.70 26.58 -6.43
CA GLU A 279 12.69 27.62 -6.61
C GLU A 279 11.62 27.63 -5.52
N ARG A 280 11.29 26.46 -4.96
CA ARG A 280 10.31 26.29 -3.88
C ARG A 280 10.89 26.32 -2.48
N GLY A 281 12.21 26.48 -2.35
CA GLY A 281 12.90 26.45 -1.08
C GLY A 281 12.91 25.09 -0.39
N VAL A 282 12.73 24.00 -1.15
CA VAL A 282 12.79 22.61 -0.67
C VAL A 282 14.23 22.12 -0.74
N LYS A 283 14.78 21.69 0.39
CA LYS A 283 16.14 21.15 0.44
C LYS A 283 16.16 19.71 -0.05
N LEU A 284 16.93 19.43 -1.11
CA LEU A 284 17.26 18.05 -1.50
C LEU A 284 18.51 17.60 -0.72
N VAL A 285 18.41 16.44 -0.08
CA VAL A 285 19.49 15.86 0.72
C VAL A 285 19.93 14.56 0.05
N PHE A 286 21.16 14.52 -0.44
CA PHE A 286 21.80 13.37 -1.04
C PHE A 286 22.89 12.80 -0.13
N SER A 287 23.16 11.51 -0.26
CA SER A 287 24.35 10.92 0.35
C SER A 287 25.61 11.41 -0.36
N PRO A 288 26.63 11.86 0.37
CA PRO A 288 27.89 12.26 -0.25
C PRO A 288 28.72 11.07 -0.74
N ASP A 289 28.49 9.89 -0.20
CA ASP A 289 29.21 8.66 -0.49
C ASP A 289 28.27 7.47 -0.73
N ALA A 290 28.83 6.40 -1.27
CA ALA A 290 28.15 5.15 -1.52
C ALA A 290 29.00 3.96 -1.06
N LEU A 291 28.34 2.91 -0.61
CA LEU A 291 28.93 1.57 -0.53
C LEU A 291 28.84 0.94 -1.90
N ILE A 292 29.97 0.80 -2.57
CA ILE A 292 30.06 0.26 -3.91
C ILE A 292 30.50 -1.20 -3.91
N ALA A 293 30.07 -1.94 -4.91
CA ALA A 293 30.35 -3.36 -5.11
C ALA A 293 30.87 -3.63 -6.53
N ASP A 294 31.66 -4.67 -6.70
CA ASP A 294 32.16 -5.11 -8.00
C ASP A 294 31.15 -5.95 -8.79
N LYS A 295 30.11 -6.45 -8.11
CA LYS A 295 29.00 -7.20 -8.70
C LYS A 295 27.74 -7.07 -7.85
N PHE A 296 26.56 -7.34 -8.45
CA PHE A 296 25.29 -7.39 -7.73
C PHE A 296 25.11 -8.76 -7.08
N ALA A 297 25.74 -8.98 -5.93
CA ALA A 297 25.67 -10.24 -5.18
C ALA A 297 26.05 -10.02 -3.70
N GLU A 298 25.53 -10.89 -2.81
CA GLU A 298 25.83 -10.86 -1.38
C GLU A 298 27.33 -11.06 -1.07
N ASP A 299 28.03 -11.82 -1.91
CA ASP A 299 29.46 -12.12 -1.78
C ASP A 299 30.36 -11.12 -2.54
N ALA A 300 29.82 -10.00 -3.01
CA ALA A 300 30.59 -8.98 -3.72
C ALA A 300 31.69 -8.36 -2.84
N ASP A 301 32.82 -8.01 -3.46
CA ASP A 301 33.79 -7.12 -2.86
C ASP A 301 33.22 -5.71 -2.76
N THR A 302 33.44 -5.04 -1.64
CA THR A 302 32.85 -3.72 -1.36
C THR A 302 33.90 -2.72 -0.90
N ARG A 303 33.66 -1.44 -1.20
CA ARG A 303 34.39 -0.30 -0.67
C ARG A 303 33.54 0.96 -0.65
N GLN A 304 34.00 1.98 0.07
CA GLN A 304 33.38 3.31 0.04
C GLN A 304 33.91 4.11 -1.16
N ALA A 305 33.05 4.93 -1.74
CA ALA A 305 33.42 5.89 -2.78
C ALA A 305 32.55 7.13 -2.71
N PRO A 306 33.04 8.31 -3.17
CA PRO A 306 32.13 9.44 -3.40
C PRO A 306 31.03 9.06 -4.38
N VAL A 307 29.81 9.52 -4.12
CA VAL A 307 28.64 9.16 -4.96
C VAL A 307 28.76 9.65 -6.41
N ASN A 308 29.53 10.69 -6.63
CA ASN A 308 29.80 11.32 -7.93
C ASN A 308 31.12 10.89 -8.58
N ASP A 309 31.84 9.95 -7.98
CA ASP A 309 33.13 9.43 -8.52
C ASP A 309 33.25 7.93 -8.25
N ILE A 310 32.34 7.16 -8.81
CA ILE A 310 32.34 5.68 -8.74
C ILE A 310 33.09 5.14 -9.95
N PRO A 311 34.14 4.33 -9.73
CA PRO A 311 34.97 3.78 -10.81
C PRO A 311 34.20 2.84 -11.75
N ASP A 312 34.65 2.76 -13.00
CA ASP A 312 34.14 1.74 -13.95
C ASP A 312 34.30 0.32 -13.36
N GLY A 313 33.33 -0.53 -13.62
CA GLY A 313 33.28 -1.88 -13.08
C GLY A 313 32.72 -1.97 -11.65
N TRP A 314 32.43 -0.85 -11.00
CA TRP A 314 31.83 -0.78 -9.67
C TRP A 314 30.46 -0.14 -9.74
N MET A 315 29.59 -0.56 -8.84
CA MET A 315 28.22 -0.05 -8.74
C MET A 315 27.86 0.30 -7.31
N GLY A 316 27.13 1.38 -7.11
CA GLY A 316 26.59 1.74 -5.80
C GLY A 316 25.37 0.86 -5.45
N LEU A 317 25.40 0.25 -4.27
CA LEU A 317 24.32 -0.62 -3.79
C LEU A 317 23.74 -0.18 -2.45
N ASP A 318 24.40 0.73 -1.74
CA ASP A 318 23.89 1.35 -0.50
C ASP A 318 24.53 2.73 -0.31
N ILE A 319 24.01 3.52 0.60
CA ILE A 319 24.67 4.75 1.05
C ILE A 319 25.92 4.40 1.87
N GLY A 320 26.91 5.29 1.83
CA GLY A 320 28.15 5.12 2.59
C GLY A 320 28.03 5.58 4.05
N GLU A 321 29.13 5.54 4.77
CA GLU A 321 29.17 5.89 6.20
C GLU A 321 28.88 7.38 6.45
N GLU A 322 29.37 8.28 5.57
CA GLU A 322 29.04 9.70 5.68
C GLU A 322 27.57 9.97 5.31
N GLY A 323 27.01 9.21 4.35
CA GLY A 323 25.60 9.26 4.01
C GLY A 323 24.70 8.87 5.17
N LYS A 324 25.05 7.82 5.92
CA LYS A 324 24.33 7.43 7.12
C LYS A 324 24.29 8.56 8.16
N LYS A 325 25.43 9.22 8.41
CA LYS A 325 25.50 10.36 9.32
C LYS A 325 24.65 11.53 8.83
N THR A 326 24.83 11.91 7.57
CA THR A 326 24.09 13.02 6.94
C THR A 326 22.59 12.81 7.03
N PHE A 327 22.11 11.63 6.67
CA PHE A 327 20.68 11.30 6.73
C PHE A 327 20.18 11.28 8.17
N ARG A 328 20.92 10.66 9.08
CA ARG A 328 20.57 10.62 10.50
C ARG A 328 20.43 12.02 11.11
N GLU A 329 21.41 12.87 10.95
CA GLU A 329 21.39 14.25 11.47
C GLU A 329 20.20 15.01 10.93
N HIS A 330 19.93 14.88 9.64
CA HIS A 330 18.79 15.53 9.01
C HIS A 330 17.45 15.03 9.55
N ILE A 331 17.26 13.71 9.64
CA ILE A 331 16.03 13.06 10.14
C ILE A 331 15.75 13.46 11.59
N LEU A 332 16.78 13.49 12.45
CA LEU A 332 16.62 13.86 13.86
C LEU A 332 16.17 15.32 14.08
N GLY A 333 16.42 16.20 13.11
CA GLY A 333 15.96 17.59 13.13
C GLY A 333 14.48 17.76 12.75
N CYS A 334 13.83 16.74 12.24
CA CYS A 334 12.47 16.81 11.70
C CYS A 334 11.39 16.52 12.74
N LYS A 335 10.20 17.12 12.55
CA LYS A 335 9.00 16.90 13.37
C LYS A 335 7.97 16.03 12.68
N THR A 336 8.03 15.94 11.36
CA THR A 336 7.20 15.07 10.52
C THR A 336 8.10 14.37 9.52
N ILE A 337 7.94 13.06 9.38
CA ILE A 337 8.80 12.22 8.55
C ILE A 337 7.91 11.26 7.76
N LEU A 338 8.09 11.25 6.44
CA LEU A 338 7.56 10.23 5.54
C LEU A 338 8.73 9.39 5.02
N TRP A 339 8.63 8.07 5.07
CA TRP A 339 9.58 7.19 4.41
C TRP A 339 8.91 6.31 3.36
N ASN A 340 9.32 6.48 2.11
CA ASN A 340 8.86 5.71 0.96
C ASN A 340 10.04 5.28 0.07
N GLY A 341 10.44 4.05 0.18
CA GLY A 341 11.52 3.42 -0.58
C GLY A 341 12.85 3.31 0.18
N PRO A 342 13.52 2.15 0.09
CA PRO A 342 14.80 1.90 0.73
C PRO A 342 15.91 2.75 0.09
N VAL A 343 16.97 2.99 0.85
CA VAL A 343 18.13 3.77 0.40
C VAL A 343 19.28 2.91 -0.09
N GLY A 344 19.13 1.60 -0.06
CA GLY A 344 20.07 0.60 -0.55
C GLY A 344 19.36 -0.70 -0.91
N VAL A 345 20.10 -1.70 -1.36
CA VAL A 345 19.61 -3.04 -1.71
C VAL A 345 19.41 -3.84 -0.41
N PHE A 346 18.35 -3.51 0.32
CA PHE A 346 18.09 -4.03 1.67
C PHE A 346 17.80 -5.53 1.74
N GLU A 347 17.48 -6.15 0.61
CA GLU A 347 17.28 -7.60 0.49
C GLU A 347 18.56 -8.37 0.77
N MET A 348 19.71 -7.77 0.48
CA MET A 348 21.04 -8.29 0.80
C MET A 348 21.55 -7.64 2.09
N ASP A 349 21.89 -8.44 3.10
CA ASP A 349 22.27 -7.92 4.42
C ASP A 349 23.47 -6.97 4.36
N LYS A 350 24.43 -7.26 3.48
CA LYS A 350 25.60 -6.41 3.24
C LYS A 350 25.25 -4.98 2.82
N PHE A 351 24.15 -4.81 2.06
CA PHE A 351 23.68 -3.54 1.51
C PHE A 351 22.39 -3.01 2.18
N ALA A 352 22.03 -3.60 3.32
CA ALA A 352 20.87 -3.20 4.11
C ALA A 352 21.21 -2.16 5.20
N THR A 353 22.49 -1.89 5.44
CA THR A 353 22.95 -1.10 6.57
C THR A 353 22.53 0.36 6.49
N GLY A 354 22.45 0.93 5.30
CA GLY A 354 21.96 2.29 5.07
C GLY A 354 20.47 2.43 5.40
N SER A 355 19.64 1.52 4.88
CA SER A 355 18.20 1.50 5.19
C SER A 355 17.93 1.22 6.67
N LYS A 356 18.77 0.41 7.33
CA LYS A 356 18.70 0.20 8.77
C LYS A 356 19.04 1.47 9.54
N ALA A 357 20.07 2.20 9.16
CA ALA A 357 20.44 3.48 9.79
C ALA A 357 19.30 4.51 9.64
N VAL A 358 18.66 4.58 8.49
CA VAL A 358 17.46 5.42 8.28
C VAL A 358 16.31 5.00 9.20
N ALA A 359 16.00 3.71 9.27
CA ALA A 359 14.94 3.19 10.14
C ALA A 359 15.20 3.51 11.63
N GLU A 360 16.43 3.33 12.10
CA GLU A 360 16.85 3.66 13.46
C GLU A 360 16.76 5.18 13.75
N ALA A 361 17.14 6.02 12.79
CA ALA A 361 17.02 7.47 12.93
C ALA A 361 15.55 7.91 13.00
N ILE A 362 14.68 7.32 12.20
CA ILE A 362 13.23 7.58 12.24
C ILE A 362 12.64 7.15 13.60
N ALA A 363 13.01 5.95 14.08
CA ALA A 363 12.55 5.44 15.38
C ALA A 363 13.00 6.37 16.53
N GLU A 364 14.24 6.85 16.50
CA GLU A 364 14.75 7.80 17.48
C GLU A 364 14.04 9.15 17.40
N ALA A 365 13.85 9.71 16.22
CA ALA A 365 13.11 10.95 16.03
C ALA A 365 11.66 10.81 16.56
N THR A 366 11.03 9.67 16.33
CA THR A 366 9.69 9.35 16.82
C THR A 366 9.65 9.29 18.33
N SER A 367 10.64 8.67 18.97
CA SER A 367 10.75 8.64 20.45
C SER A 367 10.90 10.04 21.06
N LYS A 368 11.44 10.98 20.29
CA LYS A 368 11.59 12.41 20.66
C LYS A 368 10.36 13.27 20.25
N GLY A 369 9.28 12.65 19.83
CA GLY A 369 8.00 13.29 19.56
C GLY A 369 7.75 13.67 18.10
N ALA A 370 8.56 13.24 17.13
CA ALA A 370 8.24 13.37 15.72
C ALA A 370 7.08 12.44 15.35
N PHE A 371 6.32 12.83 14.31
CA PHE A 371 5.36 11.95 13.67
C PHE A 371 6.01 11.31 12.45
N SER A 372 5.98 9.99 12.38
CA SER A 372 6.59 9.22 11.30
C SER A 372 5.58 8.28 10.65
N LEU A 373 5.52 8.30 9.32
CA LEU A 373 4.73 7.39 8.50
C LEU A 373 5.66 6.62 7.57
N ILE A 374 5.57 5.31 7.61
CA ILE A 374 6.28 4.39 6.72
C ILE A 374 5.29 3.88 5.69
N GLY A 375 5.57 4.07 4.41
CA GLY A 375 4.66 3.67 3.35
C GLY A 375 5.36 3.14 2.11
N GLY A 376 4.65 2.25 1.41
CA GLY A 376 5.18 1.49 0.28
C GLY A 376 5.74 0.12 0.69
N GLY A 377 5.54 -0.89 -0.17
CA GLY A 377 5.85 -2.28 0.15
C GLY A 377 7.27 -2.51 0.64
N ASP A 378 8.25 -1.95 -0.05
CA ASP A 378 9.67 -2.14 0.28
C ASP A 378 10.06 -1.45 1.60
N SER A 379 9.51 -0.26 1.88
CA SER A 379 9.77 0.44 3.16
C SER A 379 9.15 -0.32 4.33
N VAL A 380 7.94 -0.86 4.15
CA VAL A 380 7.28 -1.70 5.15
C VAL A 380 8.06 -2.98 5.38
N ALA A 381 8.57 -3.62 4.32
CA ALA A 381 9.46 -4.78 4.42
C ALA A 381 10.75 -4.44 5.18
N CYS A 382 11.34 -3.28 4.90
CA CYS A 382 12.53 -2.79 5.62
C CYS A 382 12.28 -2.64 7.12
N ILE A 383 11.24 -1.87 7.49
CA ILE A 383 10.98 -1.57 8.91
C ILE A 383 10.66 -2.85 9.70
N ASN A 384 9.99 -3.81 9.07
CA ASN A 384 9.70 -5.12 9.65
C ASN A 384 10.98 -5.98 9.77
N LYS A 385 11.82 -6.02 8.72
CA LYS A 385 13.11 -6.74 8.74
C LYS A 385 13.99 -6.30 9.90
N PHE A 386 13.98 -5.00 10.21
CA PHE A 386 14.78 -4.44 11.30
C PHE A 386 14.09 -4.47 12.67
N GLY A 387 12.85 -4.97 12.77
CA GLY A 387 12.11 -5.07 14.03
C GLY A 387 11.74 -3.73 14.65
N LEU A 388 11.55 -2.69 13.84
CA LEU A 388 11.30 -1.31 14.29
C LEU A 388 9.88 -0.81 13.98
N ALA A 389 8.99 -1.65 13.50
CA ALA A 389 7.63 -1.25 13.13
C ALA A 389 6.82 -0.65 14.29
N ASP A 390 7.04 -1.12 15.50
CA ASP A 390 6.43 -0.62 16.74
C ASP A 390 7.11 0.65 17.31
N LYS A 391 8.23 1.09 16.72
CA LYS A 391 8.99 2.28 17.12
C LYS A 391 8.70 3.52 16.26
N VAL A 392 7.85 3.40 15.27
CA VAL A 392 7.40 4.50 14.41
C VAL A 392 5.93 4.81 14.66
N SER A 393 5.46 6.00 14.21
CA SER A 393 4.09 6.41 14.52
C SER A 393 3.04 5.62 13.74
N TYR A 394 3.29 5.32 12.48
CA TYR A 394 2.36 4.59 11.62
C TYR A 394 3.07 3.83 10.49
N VAL A 395 2.70 2.57 10.32
CA VAL A 395 3.12 1.74 9.18
C VAL A 395 1.89 1.51 8.30
N SER A 396 1.89 2.11 7.11
CA SER A 396 0.76 2.03 6.19
C SER A 396 0.69 0.68 5.49
N THR A 397 -0.49 0.12 5.43
CA THR A 397 -0.80 -1.06 4.61
C THR A 397 -1.27 -0.71 3.20
N GLY A 398 -1.33 0.58 2.90
CA GLY A 398 -1.98 1.13 1.70
C GLY A 398 -1.27 0.87 0.38
N GLY A 399 0.04 0.61 0.40
CA GLY A 399 0.80 0.31 -0.82
C GLY A 399 0.57 1.37 -1.92
N GLY A 400 0.01 0.93 -3.07
CA GLY A 400 -0.27 1.81 -4.20
C GLY A 400 -1.32 2.89 -3.91
N ALA A 401 -2.31 2.60 -3.07
CA ALA A 401 -3.33 3.59 -2.70
C ALA A 401 -2.73 4.76 -1.92
N LEU A 402 -1.78 4.48 -1.01
CA LEU A 402 -1.05 5.53 -0.30
C LEU A 402 -0.28 6.43 -1.27
N LEU A 403 0.43 5.83 -2.23
CA LEU A 403 1.22 6.57 -3.22
C LEU A 403 0.31 7.47 -4.06
N GLU A 404 -0.80 6.95 -4.58
CA GLU A 404 -1.76 7.73 -5.36
C GLU A 404 -2.41 8.86 -4.53
N TYR A 405 -2.69 8.62 -3.25
CA TYR A 405 -3.20 9.67 -2.37
C TYR A 405 -2.17 10.78 -2.15
N MET A 406 -0.89 10.42 -1.96
CA MET A 406 0.21 11.38 -1.84
C MET A 406 0.50 12.13 -3.16
N GLU A 407 0.16 11.54 -4.29
CA GLU A 407 0.17 12.19 -5.61
C GLU A 407 -1.00 13.17 -5.80
N GLY A 408 -1.86 13.33 -4.81
CA GLY A 408 -3.04 14.22 -4.86
C GLY A 408 -4.23 13.65 -5.63
N LYS A 409 -4.21 12.36 -5.95
CA LYS A 409 -5.33 11.71 -6.64
C LYS A 409 -6.48 11.41 -5.68
N GLU A 410 -7.71 11.62 -6.14
CA GLU A 410 -8.89 11.17 -5.43
C GLU A 410 -8.98 9.63 -5.49
N LEU A 411 -9.07 8.98 -4.34
CA LEU A 411 -9.23 7.53 -4.26
C LEU A 411 -10.71 7.16 -4.43
N PRO A 412 -11.08 6.36 -5.45
CA PRO A 412 -12.48 6.00 -5.71
C PRO A 412 -13.19 5.38 -4.51
N GLY A 413 -12.52 4.49 -3.77
CA GLY A 413 -13.07 3.85 -2.57
C GLY A 413 -13.29 4.81 -1.40
N VAL A 414 -12.55 5.91 -1.34
CA VAL A 414 -12.75 6.97 -0.35
C VAL A 414 -13.88 7.90 -0.78
N ALA A 415 -13.86 8.34 -2.04
CA ALA A 415 -14.87 9.21 -2.61
C ALA A 415 -16.28 8.59 -2.54
N ALA A 416 -16.41 7.29 -2.82
CA ALA A 416 -17.66 6.57 -2.78
C ALA A 416 -18.35 6.57 -1.40
N ILE A 417 -17.57 6.60 -0.33
CA ILE A 417 -18.11 6.69 1.05
C ILE A 417 -18.45 8.15 1.40
N ARG A 418 -17.61 9.10 0.96
CA ARG A 418 -17.77 10.52 1.32
C ARG A 418 -18.92 11.22 0.59
N LYS A 419 -19.33 10.69 -0.57
CA LYS A 419 -20.53 11.12 -1.29
C LYS A 419 -21.81 10.72 -0.53
#